data_21fc1d841d2d841e6c0d8d8cdb1cdc4d
#
_entry.id   21fc1d841d2d841e6c0d8d8cdb1cdc4d
#
_cell.length_a   1.000
_cell.length_b   1.000
_cell.length_c   1.000
_cell.angle_alpha   90.00
_cell.angle_beta   90.00
_cell.angle_gamma   90.00
#
_symmetry.space_group_name_H-M   'P 1'
#
loop_
_entity.id
_entity.type
_entity.pdbx_description
1 polymer ?
#
loop_
_entity_poly.entity_id
_entity_poly.type
_entity_poly.pdbx_seq_one_letter_code
_entity_poly.pdbx_strand_id
1 'polypeptide(L)'
;MKVIRTSELRRLDVINVEEGRYMGSVCDVDLDPDTGRINALIVDEVKPLSFFFGARHTDVEIPWRDIVLVGEDVVLVKNRTWKR
;
A
#
# COMPACT_ATOMS: atom_id res chain seq x y z
N MET A 1 -5.02 -12.65 -18.71
CA MET A 1 -4.70 -11.55 -17.80
C MET A 1 -5.88 -11.27 -16.88
N LYS A 2 -5.62 -11.19 -15.60
CA LYS A 2 -6.67 -10.88 -14.65
C LYS A 2 -6.86 -9.37 -14.55
N VAL A 3 -8.09 -8.92 -14.60
CA VAL A 3 -8.42 -7.52 -14.42
C VAL A 3 -8.70 -7.28 -12.94
N ILE A 4 -8.04 -6.29 -12.36
CA ILE A 4 -8.23 -5.92 -10.97
C ILE A 4 -8.88 -4.55 -10.91
N ARG A 5 -9.98 -4.47 -10.19
CA ARG A 5 -10.66 -3.20 -9.98
C ARG A 5 -10.01 -2.45 -8.84
N THR A 6 -10.08 -1.12 -8.89
CA THR A 6 -9.52 -0.32 -7.81
C THR A 6 -10.20 -0.61 -6.47
N SER A 7 -11.49 -0.96 -6.50
CA SER A 7 -12.20 -1.35 -5.30
C SER A 7 -11.64 -2.63 -4.68
N GLU A 8 -11.07 -3.52 -5.50
CA GLU A 8 -10.43 -4.72 -5.01
C GLU A 8 -9.07 -4.39 -4.40
N LEU A 9 -8.31 -3.47 -5.03
CA LEU A 9 -7.03 -3.04 -4.51
C LEU A 9 -7.15 -2.45 -3.11
N ARG A 10 -8.23 -1.75 -2.85
CA ARG A 10 -8.44 -1.06 -1.57
C ARG A 10 -8.64 -1.98 -0.38
N ARG A 11 -8.66 -3.27 -0.60
CA ARG A 11 -8.83 -4.25 0.48
C ARG A 11 -7.59 -5.10 0.71
N LEU A 12 -6.60 -4.97 -0.16
CA LEU A 12 -5.46 -5.87 -0.09
C LEU A 12 -4.54 -5.49 1.05
N ASP A 13 -4.04 -6.50 1.71
CA ASP A 13 -3.02 -6.35 2.73
C ASP A 13 -1.69 -6.07 2.05
N VAL A 14 -0.87 -5.24 2.69
CA VAL A 14 0.43 -4.85 2.15
C VAL A 14 1.51 -5.42 3.04
N ILE A 15 2.46 -6.13 2.43
CA ILE A 15 3.58 -6.73 3.13
C ILE A 15 4.87 -6.22 2.51
N ASN A 16 5.75 -5.72 3.36
CA ASN A 16 7.08 -5.29 2.94
C ASN A 16 7.99 -6.50 2.96
N VAL A 17 8.45 -6.92 1.77
CA VAL A 17 9.26 -8.14 1.66
C VAL A 17 10.67 -7.97 2.17
N GLU A 18 11.19 -6.74 2.15
CA GLU A 18 12.53 -6.49 2.67
C GLU A 18 12.57 -6.53 4.20
N GLU A 19 11.50 -6.08 4.83
CA GLU A 19 11.39 -6.08 6.27
C GLU A 19 10.67 -7.31 6.83
N GLY A 20 10.02 -8.07 5.95
CA GLY A 20 9.22 -9.21 6.38
C GLY A 20 8.08 -8.81 7.28
N ARG A 21 7.43 -7.69 6.99
CA ARG A 21 6.50 -7.07 7.91
C ARG A 21 5.19 -6.70 7.21
N TYR A 22 4.10 -6.97 7.90
CA TYR A 22 2.79 -6.46 7.49
C TYR A 22 2.75 -4.96 7.73
N MET A 23 2.33 -4.21 6.72
CA MET A 23 2.31 -2.76 6.80
C MET A 23 0.92 -2.19 7.05
N GLY A 24 -0.09 -2.82 6.55
CA GLY A 24 -1.44 -2.30 6.60
C GLY A 24 -2.21 -2.68 5.36
N SER A 25 -3.19 -1.87 5.01
CA SER A 25 -4.05 -2.15 3.86
C SER A 25 -4.04 -1.00 2.89
N VAL A 26 -4.22 -1.32 1.62
CA VAL A 26 -4.38 -0.28 0.60
C VAL A 26 -5.68 0.46 0.88
N CYS A 27 -5.61 1.78 1.01
CA CYS A 27 -6.79 2.60 1.24
C CYS A 27 -7.14 3.48 0.05
N ASP A 28 -6.20 3.71 -0.86
CA ASP A 28 -6.47 4.54 -2.01
C ASP A 28 -5.44 4.30 -3.10
N VAL A 29 -5.67 4.87 -4.26
CA VAL A 29 -4.79 4.75 -5.42
C VAL A 29 -4.56 6.14 -5.98
N ASP A 30 -3.29 6.47 -6.21
CA ASP A 30 -2.92 7.74 -6.83
C ASP A 30 -2.79 7.51 -8.34
N LEU A 31 -3.68 8.09 -9.09
CA LEU A 31 -3.80 7.88 -10.52
C LEU A 31 -3.51 9.18 -11.27
N ASP A 32 -2.71 9.08 -12.33
CA ASP A 32 -2.47 10.20 -13.23
C ASP A 32 -3.64 10.28 -14.21
N PRO A 33 -4.45 11.34 -14.16
CA PRO A 33 -5.61 11.44 -15.03
C PRO A 33 -5.28 11.66 -16.50
N ASP A 34 -4.09 12.17 -16.79
CA ASP A 34 -3.69 12.44 -18.18
C ASP A 34 -3.26 11.18 -18.90
N THR A 35 -2.59 10.28 -18.21
CA THR A 35 -2.05 9.06 -18.81
C THR A 35 -2.85 7.81 -18.44
N GLY A 36 -3.64 7.89 -17.37
CA GLY A 36 -4.35 6.74 -16.83
C GLY A 36 -3.46 5.79 -16.06
N ARG A 37 -2.23 6.19 -15.75
CA ARG A 37 -1.29 5.33 -15.05
C ARG A 37 -1.43 5.47 -13.55
N ILE A 38 -1.19 4.37 -12.85
CA ILE A 38 -1.12 4.38 -11.40
C ILE A 38 0.27 4.86 -11.00
N ASN A 39 0.31 5.95 -10.24
CA ASN A 39 1.57 6.49 -9.75
C ASN A 39 1.99 5.83 -8.44
N ALA A 40 1.03 5.55 -7.58
CA ALA A 40 1.33 5.04 -6.24
C ALA A 40 0.09 4.40 -5.64
N LEU A 41 0.32 3.57 -4.64
CA LEU A 41 -0.74 3.08 -3.77
C LEU A 41 -0.62 3.80 -2.44
N ILE A 42 -1.76 4.19 -1.89
CA ILE A 42 -1.82 4.80 -0.57
C ILE A 42 -2.18 3.71 0.42
N VAL A 43 -1.33 3.52 1.40
CA VAL A 43 -1.47 2.45 2.39
C VAL A 43 -1.74 3.06 3.76
N ASP A 44 -2.75 2.55 4.41
CA ASP A 44 -3.05 2.91 5.79
C ASP A 44 -2.16 2.07 6.68
N GLU A 45 -1.02 2.62 7.04
CA GLU A 45 -0.01 1.89 7.80
C GLU A 45 -0.38 1.82 9.28
N VAL A 46 -0.38 0.61 9.81
CA VAL A 46 -0.62 0.37 11.22
C VAL A 46 0.72 0.36 11.93
N LYS A 47 0.87 1.24 12.93
CA LYS A 47 2.09 1.33 13.71
C LYS A 47 1.92 0.61 15.03
N PRO A 48 2.86 -0.27 15.39
CA PRO A 48 2.72 -1.05 16.62
C PRO A 48 2.57 -0.21 17.88
N LEU A 49 3.25 0.92 17.94
CA LEU A 49 3.21 1.77 19.12
C LEU A 49 1.97 2.63 19.24
N SER A 50 1.18 2.70 18.17
CA SER A 50 -0.05 3.48 18.22
C SER A 50 -1.03 2.95 19.25
N PHE A 51 -0.89 1.69 19.60
CA PHE A 51 -1.70 1.06 20.63
C PHE A 51 -1.58 1.78 21.97
N PHE A 52 -0.39 2.30 22.28
CA PHE A 52 -0.14 2.96 23.58
C PHE A 52 -0.49 4.44 23.55
N PHE A 53 -0.51 5.04 22.37
CA PHE A 53 -0.68 6.48 22.23
C PHE A 53 -1.98 6.86 21.54
N GLY A 54 -2.93 5.95 21.56
CA GLY A 54 -4.14 6.11 20.78
C GLY A 54 -3.90 5.62 19.37
N ALA A 55 -4.74 4.71 18.91
CA ALA A 55 -4.57 4.09 17.60
C ALA A 55 -4.57 5.14 16.52
N ARG A 56 -3.43 5.37 15.94
CA ARG A 56 -3.29 6.29 14.83
C ARG A 56 -2.72 5.56 13.64
N HIS A 57 -3.34 5.80 12.51
CA HIS A 57 -2.88 5.27 11.24
C HIS A 57 -2.19 6.39 10.49
N THR A 58 -1.14 6.03 9.80
CA THR A 58 -0.39 6.98 8.98
C THR A 58 -0.53 6.54 7.54
N ASP A 59 -0.96 7.46 6.69
CA ASP A 59 -1.02 7.18 5.26
C ASP A 59 0.39 7.23 4.69
N VAL A 60 0.74 6.18 3.97
CA VAL A 60 2.04 6.06 3.34
C VAL A 60 1.81 5.92 1.84
N GLU A 61 2.53 6.69 1.06
CA GLU A 61 2.45 6.63 -0.38
C GLU A 61 3.57 5.76 -0.92
N ILE A 62 3.20 4.63 -1.53
CA ILE A 62 4.17 3.69 -2.07
C ILE A 62 4.19 3.84 -3.58
N PRO A 63 5.30 4.32 -4.15
CA PRO A 63 5.40 4.47 -5.60
C PRO A 63 5.19 3.15 -6.32
N TRP A 64 4.57 3.20 -7.47
CA TRP A 64 4.27 2.00 -8.23
C TRP A 64 5.53 1.16 -8.51
N ARG A 65 6.66 1.82 -8.71
CA ARG A 65 7.92 1.12 -8.98
C ARG A 65 8.38 0.24 -7.82
N ASP A 66 7.89 0.50 -6.62
CA ASP A 66 8.24 -0.27 -5.44
C ASP A 66 7.26 -1.43 -5.18
N ILE A 67 6.26 -1.57 -6.01
CA ILE A 67 5.33 -2.69 -5.95
C ILE A 67 6.00 -3.89 -6.62
N VAL A 68 6.15 -4.97 -5.87
CA VAL A 68 6.78 -6.19 -6.38
C VAL A 68 5.75 -7.09 -7.04
N LEU A 69 4.60 -7.23 -6.39
CA LEU A 69 3.56 -8.14 -6.86
C LEU A 69 2.22 -7.69 -6.32
N VAL A 70 1.21 -7.73 -7.17
CA VAL A 70 -0.18 -7.59 -6.73
C VAL A 70 -0.83 -8.95 -6.85
N GLY A 71 -1.11 -9.57 -5.72
CA GLY A 71 -1.77 -10.87 -5.66
C GLY A 71 -3.26 -10.75 -5.45
N GLU A 72 -3.90 -11.85 -5.17
CA GLU A 72 -5.35 -11.84 -4.92
C GLU A 72 -5.69 -11.28 -3.55
N ASP A 73 -4.85 -11.53 -2.57
CA ASP A 73 -5.11 -11.13 -1.19
C ASP A 73 -4.06 -10.18 -0.64
N VAL A 74 -2.92 -10.05 -1.30
CA VAL A 74 -1.82 -9.25 -0.78
C VAL A 74 -1.15 -8.47 -1.88
N VAL A 75 -0.51 -7.37 -1.47
CA VAL A 75 0.42 -6.61 -2.30
C VAL A 75 1.77 -6.70 -1.63
N LEU A 76 2.78 -7.13 -2.38
CA LEU A 76 4.14 -7.20 -1.88
C LEU A 76 4.89 -5.96 -2.35
N VAL A 77 5.57 -5.30 -1.44
CA VAL A 77 6.31 -4.08 -1.72
C VAL A 77 7.73 -4.20 -1.20
N LYS A 78 8.61 -3.36 -1.74
CA LYS A 78 10.00 -3.27 -1.31
C LYS A 78 10.29 -1.83 -0.90
N ASN A 79 11.46 -1.60 -0.34
CA ASN A 79 11.89 -0.33 0.21
C ASN A 79 11.29 -0.04 1.58
N ARG A 80 11.79 0.99 2.22
CA ARG A 80 11.47 1.25 3.61
C ARG A 80 10.99 2.64 3.89
N THR A 81 11.32 3.59 3.05
CA THR A 81 11.14 4.99 3.38
C THR A 81 10.11 5.63 2.49
N TRP A 82 8.87 5.42 2.84
CA TRP A 82 7.77 6.09 2.17
C TRP A 82 7.12 7.01 3.18
N LYS A 83 7.19 8.30 2.89
CA LYS A 83 6.53 9.29 3.73
C LYS A 83 5.71 10.22 2.86
N ARG A 84 4.58 10.60 3.37
CA ARG A 84 3.77 11.64 2.75
C ARG A 84 4.13 12.97 3.31
#